data_226b89481f5f8ec62b851c08b7d7c09d
#
_entry.id   226b89481f5f8ec62b851c08b7d7c09d
#
_cell.length_a   1.000
_cell.length_b   1.000
_cell.length_c   1.000
_cell.angle_alpha   90.00
_cell.angle_beta   90.00
_cell.angle_gamma   90.00
#
_symmetry.space_group_name_H-M   'P 1'
#
loop_
_entity.id
_entity.type
_entity.pdbx_description
1 polymer ?
#
loop_
_entity_poly.entity_id
_entity_poly.type
_entity_poly.pdbx_seq_one_letter_code
_entity_poly.pdbx_strand_id
1 'polypeptide(L)'
;DYYFGTDIHHIDIVMNRCDKAKCLRDYQNLFLQITDTYSRQQYHLACIGLFTIADGLMADISTMKKSTSFEKRIKSIEQKMADKIELDTIDRRTFFIHLQFDSLGDNLSNSVFGFSDFTRDEPNELNRHWLLHGRTHKTYSRYDFLKILLWIDQLVFLDSIINITSGGDDK
;
A
#
# COMPACT_ATOMS: atom_id res chain seq x y z
N ASP A 1 19.51 -10.31 5.80
CA ASP A 1 20.27 -9.03 5.94
C ASP A 1 20.62 -8.34 4.62
N TYR A 2 20.42 -9.00 3.48
CA TYR A 2 20.80 -8.45 2.16
C TYR A 2 19.93 -7.22 1.74
N TYR A 3 18.69 -7.13 2.22
CA TYR A 3 17.78 -6.01 1.91
C TYR A 3 17.79 -4.87 2.93
N PHE A 4 18.41 -5.02 4.09
CA PHE A 4 18.29 -4.09 5.20
C PHE A 4 19.59 -3.50 5.71
N GLY A 5 20.73 -3.89 5.12
CA GLY A 5 22.06 -3.61 5.68
C GLY A 5 22.71 -2.30 5.26
N THR A 6 22.38 -1.69 4.11
CA THR A 6 23.19 -0.57 3.58
C THR A 6 22.46 0.52 2.82
N ASP A 7 21.15 0.44 2.52
CA ASP A 7 20.62 1.37 1.53
C ASP A 7 19.46 2.24 1.98
N ILE A 8 19.79 3.30 2.71
CA ILE A 8 19.00 4.56 2.75
C ILE A 8 18.59 4.94 1.31
N HIS A 9 19.44 4.75 0.34
CA HIS A 9 19.23 5.07 -1.07
C HIS A 9 18.02 4.36 -1.70
N HIS A 10 17.74 3.11 -1.36
CA HIS A 10 16.59 2.38 -1.91
C HIS A 10 15.25 2.91 -1.37
N ILE A 11 15.22 3.33 -0.11
CA ILE A 11 14.04 3.95 0.49
C ILE A 11 13.74 5.27 -0.19
N ASP A 12 14.77 6.10 -0.40
CA ASP A 12 14.65 7.39 -1.07
C ASP A 12 14.12 7.23 -2.52
N ILE A 13 14.54 6.17 -3.22
CA ILE A 13 14.02 5.84 -4.55
C ILE A 13 12.52 5.55 -4.49
N VAL A 14 12.08 4.69 -3.56
CA VAL A 14 10.67 4.35 -3.40
C VAL A 14 9.86 5.58 -3.00
N MET A 15 10.33 6.34 -2.02
CA MET A 15 9.66 7.56 -1.58
C MET A 15 9.54 8.59 -2.72
N ASN A 16 10.60 8.79 -3.50
CA ASN A 16 10.59 9.70 -4.64
C ASN A 16 9.66 9.22 -5.77
N ARG A 17 9.53 7.91 -5.98
CA ARG A 17 8.57 7.34 -6.92
C ARG A 17 7.13 7.56 -6.46
N CYS A 18 6.85 7.32 -5.19
CA CYS A 18 5.55 7.58 -4.60
C CYS A 18 5.19 9.07 -4.65
N ASP A 19 6.12 9.96 -4.32
CA ASP A 19 5.89 11.42 -4.38
C ASP A 19 5.51 11.92 -5.77
N LYS A 20 6.03 11.30 -6.83
CA LYS A 20 5.75 11.64 -8.22
C LYS A 20 4.52 10.94 -8.81
N ALA A 21 3.95 9.99 -8.09
CA ALA A 21 2.84 9.20 -8.60
C ALA A 21 1.56 10.03 -8.76
N LYS A 22 0.91 9.90 -9.93
CA LYS A 22 -0.31 10.65 -10.25
C LYS A 22 -1.44 10.33 -9.27
N CYS A 23 -1.60 9.07 -8.88
CA CYS A 23 -2.62 8.62 -7.94
C CYS A 23 -2.39 9.12 -6.50
N LEU A 24 -1.17 9.57 -6.17
CA LEU A 24 -0.85 10.14 -4.86
C LEU A 24 -0.97 11.67 -4.81
N ARG A 25 -1.36 12.33 -5.91
CA ARG A 25 -1.43 13.80 -5.98
C ARG A 25 -2.31 14.41 -4.87
N ASP A 26 -3.46 13.80 -4.60
CA ASP A 26 -4.39 14.29 -3.58
C ASP A 26 -3.89 14.02 -2.14
N TYR A 27 -2.91 13.13 -2.00
CA TYR A 27 -2.26 12.77 -0.74
C TYR A 27 -0.90 13.44 -0.55
N GLN A 28 -0.43 14.25 -1.50
CA GLN A 28 0.95 14.77 -1.54
C GLN A 28 1.32 15.52 -0.26
N ASN A 29 0.45 16.40 0.22
CA ASN A 29 0.70 17.14 1.46
C ASN A 29 0.86 16.20 2.67
N LEU A 30 0.04 15.16 2.76
CA LEU A 30 0.15 14.15 3.82
C LEU A 30 1.45 13.35 3.65
N PHE A 31 1.79 12.97 2.42
CA PHE A 31 3.01 12.21 2.14
C PHE A 31 4.28 12.99 2.52
N LEU A 32 4.33 14.30 2.26
CA LEU A 32 5.42 15.18 2.68
C LEU A 32 5.54 15.24 4.22
N GLN A 33 4.42 15.33 4.95
CA GLN A 33 4.43 15.30 6.41
C GLN A 33 4.93 13.94 6.95
N ILE A 34 4.55 12.84 6.29
CA ILE A 34 5.01 11.50 6.64
C ILE A 34 6.53 11.40 6.44
N THR A 35 7.05 11.92 5.35
CA THR A 35 8.49 11.96 5.04
C THR A 35 9.27 12.72 6.10
N ASP A 36 8.79 13.91 6.51
CA ASP A 36 9.38 14.68 7.61
C ASP A 36 9.34 13.91 8.93
N THR A 37 8.19 13.31 9.26
CA THR A 37 8.01 12.50 10.48
C THR A 37 8.94 11.28 10.48
N TYR A 38 9.11 10.62 9.34
CA TYR A 38 10.06 9.52 9.16
C TYR A 38 11.52 9.98 9.38
N SER A 39 11.91 11.12 8.81
CA SER A 39 13.27 11.67 8.96
C SER A 39 13.63 11.96 10.40
N ARG A 40 12.62 12.32 11.21
CA ARG A 40 12.74 12.51 12.68
C ARG A 40 12.66 11.22 13.48
N GLN A 41 12.66 10.06 12.83
CA GLN A 41 12.54 8.73 13.45
C GLN A 41 11.24 8.52 14.25
N GLN A 42 10.20 9.27 13.97
CA GLN A 42 8.88 9.14 14.59
C GLN A 42 8.05 8.10 13.83
N TYR A 43 8.56 6.88 13.78
CA TYR A 43 8.01 5.81 12.91
C TYR A 43 6.56 5.46 13.21
N HIS A 44 6.13 5.55 14.46
CA HIS A 44 4.76 5.29 14.85
C HIS A 44 3.77 6.24 14.13
N LEU A 45 4.04 7.55 14.18
CA LEU A 45 3.22 8.55 13.49
C LEU A 45 3.32 8.42 11.97
N ALA A 46 4.52 8.14 11.45
CA ALA A 46 4.71 7.91 10.02
C ALA A 46 3.90 6.70 9.53
N CYS A 47 3.83 5.61 10.28
CA CYS A 47 3.00 4.43 9.96
C CYS A 47 1.51 4.77 9.94
N ILE A 48 1.01 5.56 10.88
CA ILE A 48 -0.40 6.01 10.90
C ILE A 48 -0.73 6.76 9.59
N GLY A 49 0.15 7.69 9.20
CA GLY A 49 0.00 8.44 7.96
C GLY A 49 0.00 7.55 6.71
N LEU A 50 0.95 6.60 6.62
CA LEU A 50 1.01 5.67 5.49
C LEU A 50 -0.24 4.77 5.41
N PHE A 51 -0.78 4.29 6.52
CA PHE A 51 -2.03 3.52 6.51
C PHE A 51 -3.21 4.35 6.01
N THR A 52 -3.25 5.64 6.35
CA THR A 52 -4.30 6.55 5.86
C THR A 52 -4.23 6.69 4.34
N ILE A 53 -3.02 6.82 3.78
CA ILE A 53 -2.80 6.85 2.32
C ILE A 53 -3.18 5.51 1.69
N ALA A 54 -2.70 4.40 2.24
CA ALA A 54 -2.99 3.07 1.70
C ALA A 54 -4.50 2.79 1.63
N ASP A 55 -5.25 3.14 2.67
CA ASP A 55 -6.72 3.03 2.68
C ASP A 55 -7.39 3.89 1.61
N GLY A 56 -6.91 5.10 1.44
CA GLY A 56 -7.39 6.01 0.40
C GLY A 56 -7.14 5.46 -1.00
N LEU A 57 -5.89 5.14 -1.32
CA LEU A 57 -5.49 4.55 -2.61
C LEU A 57 -6.28 3.29 -2.95
N MET A 58 -6.44 2.38 -1.99
CA MET A 58 -7.23 1.18 -2.21
C MET A 58 -8.69 1.48 -2.51
N ALA A 59 -9.28 2.49 -1.88
CA ALA A 59 -10.64 2.92 -2.19
C ALA A 59 -10.73 3.51 -3.60
N ASP A 60 -9.77 4.33 -3.99
CA ASP A 60 -9.71 5.01 -5.29
C ASP A 60 -9.47 3.99 -6.42
N ILE A 61 -8.49 3.12 -6.31
CA ILE A 61 -8.18 2.08 -7.32
C ILE A 61 -9.33 1.08 -7.46
N SER A 62 -9.91 0.61 -6.34
CA SER A 62 -11.06 -0.31 -6.37
C SER A 62 -12.35 0.37 -6.82
N THR A 63 -12.43 1.70 -6.82
CA THR A 63 -13.65 2.49 -7.01
C THR A 63 -14.75 2.19 -5.99
N MET A 64 -14.36 1.70 -4.81
CA MET A 64 -15.25 1.34 -3.71
C MET A 64 -15.18 2.36 -2.57
N LYS A 65 -16.27 2.48 -1.81
CA LYS A 65 -16.29 3.34 -0.62
C LYS A 65 -15.26 2.88 0.42
N LYS A 66 -14.67 3.84 1.15
CA LYS A 66 -13.72 3.57 2.25
C LYS A 66 -14.31 2.65 3.35
N SER A 67 -15.63 2.65 3.53
CA SER A 67 -16.34 1.76 4.46
C SER A 67 -16.42 0.30 3.99
N THR A 68 -16.04 0.01 2.74
CA THR A 68 -16.01 -1.37 2.22
C THR A 68 -14.84 -2.13 2.85
N SER A 69 -15.06 -3.41 3.18
CA SER A 69 -13.98 -4.22 3.77
C SER A 69 -12.76 -4.29 2.86
N PHE A 70 -11.58 -4.41 3.47
CA PHE A 70 -10.31 -4.50 2.77
C PHE A 70 -10.31 -5.65 1.74
N GLU A 71 -10.77 -6.84 2.15
CA GLU A 71 -10.86 -8.01 1.28
C GLU A 71 -11.69 -7.76 0.00
N LYS A 72 -12.82 -7.07 0.12
CA LYS A 72 -13.65 -6.73 -1.06
C LYS A 72 -12.95 -5.76 -1.99
N ARG A 73 -12.18 -4.81 -1.44
CA ARG A 73 -11.40 -3.87 -2.25
C ARG A 73 -10.26 -4.57 -2.98
N ILE A 74 -9.55 -5.50 -2.32
CA ILE A 74 -8.53 -6.34 -2.95
C ILE A 74 -9.14 -7.12 -4.12
N LYS A 75 -10.22 -7.88 -3.89
CA LYS A 75 -10.90 -8.64 -4.95
C LYS A 75 -11.33 -7.78 -6.14
N SER A 76 -11.78 -6.55 -5.89
CA SER A 76 -12.11 -5.62 -6.97
C SER A 76 -10.89 -5.18 -7.77
N ILE A 77 -9.75 -4.96 -7.12
CA ILE A 77 -8.49 -4.61 -7.80
C ILE A 77 -7.99 -5.81 -8.61
N GLU A 78 -8.00 -7.01 -8.04
CA GLU A 78 -7.65 -8.27 -8.73
C GLU A 78 -8.50 -8.47 -9.99
N GLN A 79 -9.83 -8.27 -9.90
CA GLN A 79 -10.71 -8.38 -11.04
C GLN A 79 -10.36 -7.36 -12.13
N LYS A 80 -10.13 -6.10 -11.77
CA LYS A 80 -9.72 -5.07 -12.74
C LYS A 80 -8.39 -5.40 -13.42
N MET A 81 -7.45 -6.00 -12.68
CA MET A 81 -6.20 -6.49 -13.24
C MET A 81 -6.43 -7.64 -14.20
N ALA A 82 -7.25 -8.63 -13.82
CA ALA A 82 -7.58 -9.77 -14.68
C ALA A 82 -8.24 -9.32 -15.98
N ASP A 83 -9.21 -8.40 -15.90
CA ASP A 83 -9.88 -7.85 -17.07
C ASP A 83 -8.90 -7.16 -18.05
N LYS A 84 -7.86 -6.50 -17.51
CA LYS A 84 -6.81 -5.88 -18.33
C LYS A 84 -5.88 -6.91 -18.95
N ILE A 85 -5.58 -7.96 -18.21
CA ILE A 85 -4.71 -9.06 -18.65
C ILE A 85 -5.32 -9.83 -19.83
N GLU A 86 -6.64 -10.04 -19.86
CA GLU A 86 -7.33 -10.69 -20.97
C GLU A 86 -7.36 -9.84 -22.25
N LEU A 87 -7.27 -8.51 -22.12
CA LEU A 87 -7.34 -7.57 -23.25
C LEU A 87 -6.00 -7.32 -23.95
N ASP A 88 -4.89 -7.50 -23.24
CA ASP A 88 -3.54 -7.27 -23.76
C ASP A 88 -2.72 -8.57 -23.75
N THR A 89 -1.91 -8.77 -24.80
CA THR A 89 -0.88 -9.84 -24.83
C THR A 89 0.12 -9.61 -23.70
N ILE A 90 -0.05 -10.38 -22.63
CA ILE A 90 0.68 -10.19 -21.38
C ILE A 90 2.18 -10.41 -21.59
N ASP A 91 2.96 -9.39 -21.32
CA ASP A 91 4.35 -9.53 -21.00
C ASP A 91 4.50 -10.37 -19.70
N ARG A 92 5.47 -11.30 -19.67
CA ARG A 92 5.80 -12.13 -18.51
C ARG A 92 5.95 -11.30 -17.21
N ARG A 93 6.36 -10.06 -17.33
CA ARG A 93 6.54 -9.11 -16.24
C ARG A 93 5.22 -8.78 -15.54
N THR A 94 4.16 -8.52 -16.29
CA THR A 94 2.81 -8.21 -15.78
C THR A 94 2.22 -9.42 -15.06
N PHE A 95 2.44 -10.65 -15.59
CA PHE A 95 2.02 -11.89 -14.95
C PHE A 95 2.71 -12.11 -13.58
N PHE A 96 4.04 -11.88 -13.48
CA PHE A 96 4.74 -11.98 -12.20
C PHE A 96 4.26 -10.98 -11.17
N ILE A 97 3.90 -9.78 -11.59
CA ILE A 97 3.37 -8.75 -10.70
C ILE A 97 2.00 -9.13 -10.17
N HIS A 98 1.15 -9.74 -10.99
CA HIS A 98 -0.14 -10.26 -10.55
C HIS A 98 0.05 -11.33 -9.46
N LEU A 99 0.90 -12.31 -9.69
CA LEU A 99 1.22 -13.35 -8.70
C LEU A 99 1.76 -12.77 -7.39
N GLN A 100 2.62 -11.76 -7.46
CA GLN A 100 3.13 -11.08 -6.28
C GLN A 100 2.04 -10.31 -5.54
N PHE A 101 1.11 -9.68 -6.27
CA PHE A 101 0.01 -8.94 -5.69
C PHE A 101 -0.97 -9.87 -4.97
N ASP A 102 -1.35 -11.00 -5.58
CA ASP A 102 -2.24 -12.00 -4.96
C ASP A 102 -1.63 -12.52 -3.66
N SER A 103 -0.37 -12.95 -3.70
CA SER A 103 0.34 -13.46 -2.53
C SER A 103 0.49 -12.40 -1.43
N LEU A 104 0.78 -11.16 -1.80
CA LEU A 104 0.92 -10.04 -0.88
C LEU A 104 -0.44 -9.62 -0.32
N GLY A 105 -1.48 -9.60 -1.17
CA GLY A 105 -2.85 -9.27 -0.80
C GLY A 105 -3.41 -10.22 0.25
N ASP A 106 -3.22 -11.52 0.08
CA ASP A 106 -3.63 -12.55 1.04
C ASP A 106 -2.91 -12.39 2.39
N ASN A 107 -1.59 -12.21 2.37
CA ASN A 107 -0.81 -12.01 3.60
C ASN A 107 -1.23 -10.72 4.32
N LEU A 108 -1.42 -9.63 3.60
CA LEU A 108 -1.80 -8.35 4.17
C LEU A 108 -3.24 -8.37 4.67
N SER A 109 -4.17 -9.03 3.96
CA SER A 109 -5.58 -9.17 4.38
C SER A 109 -5.70 -9.90 5.70
N ASN A 110 -4.89 -10.93 5.89
CA ASN A 110 -4.97 -11.79 7.07
C ASN A 110 -4.18 -11.24 8.27
N SER A 111 -3.10 -10.50 8.05
CA SER A 111 -2.23 -9.99 9.13
C SER A 111 -2.41 -8.48 9.34
N VAL A 112 -1.95 -7.68 8.39
CA VAL A 112 -1.83 -6.23 8.57
C VAL A 112 -3.18 -5.52 8.57
N PHE A 113 -4.09 -5.91 7.68
CA PHE A 113 -5.43 -5.33 7.53
C PHE A 113 -6.54 -6.21 8.11
N GLY A 114 -6.18 -7.36 8.68
CA GLY A 114 -7.11 -8.27 9.31
C GLY A 114 -7.92 -7.61 10.41
N PHE A 115 -9.19 -7.99 10.53
CA PHE A 115 -10.02 -7.57 11.65
C PHE A 115 -9.43 -8.11 12.96
N SER A 116 -9.34 -7.24 13.94
CA SER A 116 -8.85 -7.60 15.26
C SER A 116 -9.95 -7.46 16.29
N ASP A 117 -10.13 -8.53 17.05
CA ASP A 117 -10.95 -8.54 18.26
C ASP A 117 -10.12 -7.94 19.41
N PHE A 118 -10.49 -6.75 19.84
CA PHE A 118 -9.81 -6.03 20.94
C PHE A 118 -10.00 -6.65 22.31
N THR A 119 -10.76 -7.74 22.42
CA THR A 119 -10.86 -8.54 23.67
C THR A 119 -9.72 -9.56 23.79
N ARG A 120 -8.94 -9.74 22.73
CA ARG A 120 -7.75 -10.61 22.66
C ARG A 120 -6.47 -9.79 22.80
N ASP A 121 -5.35 -10.51 22.97
CA ASP A 121 -4.04 -9.90 22.98
C ASP A 121 -3.70 -9.24 21.62
N GLU A 122 -2.93 -8.17 21.67
CA GLU A 122 -2.43 -7.49 20.49
C GLU A 122 -1.57 -8.45 19.64
N PRO A 123 -1.84 -8.59 18.32
CA PRO A 123 -1.03 -9.42 17.43
C PRO A 123 0.44 -9.04 17.47
N ASN A 124 1.36 -10.00 17.37
CA ASN A 124 2.79 -9.72 17.34
C ASN A 124 3.23 -8.93 16.10
N GLU A 125 2.48 -9.06 15.03
CA GLU A 125 2.77 -8.39 13.76
C GLU A 125 2.13 -7.01 13.68
N LEU A 126 2.57 -6.23 12.68
CA LEU A 126 1.97 -4.95 12.33
C LEU A 126 0.47 -5.16 12.06
N ASN A 127 -0.38 -4.43 12.78
CA ASN A 127 -1.82 -4.50 12.57
C ASN A 127 -2.44 -3.11 12.53
N ARG A 128 -3.03 -2.78 11.38
CA ARG A 128 -3.67 -1.48 11.12
C ARG A 128 -4.79 -1.17 12.11
N HIS A 129 -5.60 -2.17 12.46
CA HIS A 129 -6.77 -1.98 13.31
C HIS A 129 -6.36 -1.53 14.71
N TRP A 130 -5.37 -2.20 15.29
CA TRP A 130 -4.81 -1.81 16.58
C TRP A 130 -4.19 -0.43 16.55
N LEU A 131 -3.41 -0.12 15.51
CA LEU A 131 -2.72 1.15 15.36
C LEU A 131 -3.70 2.32 15.21
N LEU A 132 -4.64 2.25 14.25
CA LEU A 132 -5.53 3.37 13.93
C LEU A 132 -6.62 3.60 14.99
N HIS A 133 -6.94 2.59 15.79
CA HIS A 133 -7.85 2.76 16.94
C HIS A 133 -7.15 3.17 18.23
N GLY A 134 -5.83 3.43 18.18
CA GLY A 134 -5.04 3.86 19.34
C GLY A 134 -4.97 2.80 20.45
N ARG A 135 -5.13 1.53 20.08
CA ARG A 135 -5.12 0.39 21.01
C ARG A 135 -3.76 -0.29 21.12
N THR A 136 -2.84 0.03 20.22
CA THR A 136 -1.51 -0.56 20.23
C THR A 136 -0.68 -0.06 21.42
N HIS A 137 0.01 -0.99 22.05
CA HIS A 137 1.02 -0.72 23.09
C HIS A 137 2.46 -0.92 22.56
N LYS A 138 2.59 -1.26 21.28
CA LYS A 138 3.87 -1.52 20.61
C LYS A 138 4.47 -0.25 20.06
N THR A 139 5.79 -0.24 20.00
CA THR A 139 6.56 0.78 19.30
C THR A 139 6.80 0.29 17.87
N TYR A 140 6.27 1.01 16.89
CA TYR A 140 6.55 0.71 15.48
C TYR A 140 7.94 1.17 15.09
N SER A 141 8.60 0.36 14.31
CA SER A 141 9.99 0.51 13.88
C SER A 141 10.08 1.07 12.46
N ARG A 142 11.30 1.43 12.05
CA ARG A 142 11.61 1.71 10.64
C ARG A 142 11.19 0.56 9.71
N TYR A 143 11.31 -0.68 10.18
CA TYR A 143 10.93 -1.86 9.42
C TYR A 143 9.42 -1.94 9.14
N ASP A 144 8.60 -1.57 10.12
CA ASP A 144 7.14 -1.53 9.95
C ASP A 144 6.74 -0.43 8.96
N PHE A 145 7.37 0.73 9.04
CA PHE A 145 7.21 1.80 8.06
C PHE A 145 7.51 1.31 6.64
N LEU A 146 8.63 0.61 6.45
CA LEU A 146 9.03 0.09 5.13
C LEU A 146 8.04 -0.91 4.57
N LYS A 147 7.48 -1.79 5.39
CA LYS A 147 6.44 -2.74 4.94
C LYS A 147 5.23 -2.00 4.34
N ILE A 148 4.76 -0.95 5.01
CA ILE A 148 3.61 -0.18 4.51
C ILE A 148 3.98 0.64 3.28
N LEU A 149 5.17 1.24 3.26
CA LEU A 149 5.66 2.01 2.12
C LEU A 149 5.77 1.15 0.86
N LEU A 150 6.33 -0.05 0.97
CA LEU A 150 6.40 -1.01 -0.15
C LEU A 150 5.02 -1.42 -0.63
N TRP A 151 4.06 -1.54 0.26
CA TRP A 151 2.66 -1.78 -0.11
C TRP A 151 2.08 -0.62 -0.92
N ILE A 152 2.29 0.61 -0.48
CA ILE A 152 1.86 1.80 -1.24
C ILE A 152 2.52 1.83 -2.62
N ASP A 153 3.81 1.52 -2.71
CA ASP A 153 4.54 1.45 -3.98
C ASP A 153 3.94 0.41 -4.95
N GLN A 154 3.50 -0.74 -4.44
CA GLN A 154 2.77 -1.72 -5.24
C GLN A 154 1.41 -1.18 -5.70
N LEU A 155 0.65 -0.50 -4.85
CA LEU A 155 -0.61 0.13 -5.23
C LEU A 155 -0.43 1.20 -6.31
N VAL A 156 0.61 2.03 -6.19
CA VAL A 156 0.99 3.03 -7.22
C VAL A 156 1.28 2.35 -8.56
N PHE A 157 2.02 1.26 -8.52
CA PHE A 157 2.33 0.50 -9.72
C PHE A 157 1.06 -0.11 -10.36
N LEU A 158 0.17 -0.70 -9.56
CA LEU A 158 -1.10 -1.25 -10.03
C LEU A 158 -2.01 -0.19 -10.64
N ASP A 159 -2.11 0.97 -10.00
CA ASP A 159 -2.85 2.10 -10.55
C ASP A 159 -2.34 2.49 -11.94
N SER A 160 -1.02 2.50 -12.12
CA SER A 160 -0.40 2.81 -13.41
C SER A 160 -0.79 1.81 -14.49
N ILE A 161 -0.87 0.52 -14.18
CA ILE A 161 -1.28 -0.53 -15.14
C ILE A 161 -2.77 -0.40 -15.46
N ILE A 162 -3.62 -0.27 -14.47
CA ILE A 162 -5.07 -0.19 -14.63
C ILE A 162 -5.45 1.04 -15.48
N ASN A 163 -4.74 2.14 -15.35
CA ASN A 163 -5.08 3.43 -15.97
C ASN A 163 -4.33 3.74 -17.28
N ILE A 164 -3.28 2.99 -17.66
CA ILE A 164 -2.50 3.22 -18.91
C ILE A 164 -3.39 3.16 -20.16
N THR A 165 -4.45 2.37 -20.16
CA THR A 165 -5.30 2.16 -21.35
C THR A 165 -6.49 3.12 -21.46
N SER A 166 -6.71 4.00 -20.49
CA SER A 166 -7.81 4.98 -20.53
C SER A 166 -7.45 6.25 -21.29
N GLY A 167 -6.20 6.40 -21.76
CA GLY A 167 -5.69 7.59 -22.43
C GLY A 167 -5.56 7.49 -23.95
N GLY A 168 -6.13 6.46 -24.57
CA GLY A 168 -5.95 6.16 -26.01
C GLY A 168 -6.97 6.77 -26.98
N ASP A 169 -8.04 7.40 -26.51
CA ASP A 169 -9.15 7.87 -27.37
C ASP A 169 -9.30 9.41 -27.44
N ASP A 170 -8.30 10.19 -27.08
CA ASP A 170 -8.27 11.63 -27.38
C ASP A 170 -7.40 11.88 -28.63
N LYS A 171 -7.96 11.60 -29.81
CA LYS A 171 -7.55 12.16 -31.11
C LYS A 171 -8.75 12.59 -31.91
#